data_0f48eb083b9f1eb712027dead7e8907b
#
_entry.id   0f48eb083b9f1eb712027dead7e8907b
#
_cell.length_a   1.000
_cell.length_b   1.000
_cell.length_c   1.000
_cell.angle_alpha   90.00
_cell.angle_beta   90.00
_cell.angle_gamma   90.00
#
_symmetry.space_group_name_H-M   'P 1'
#
loop_
_entity.id
_entity.type
_entity.pdbx_description
1 polymer ?
#
loop_
_entity_poly.entity_id
_entity_poly.type
_entity_poly.pdbx_seq_one_letter_code
_entity_poly.pdbx_strand_id
1 'polypeptide(L)'
;MKKLFVGVLWVALSLSVQGKEVNMTSPDGKYQFTLSDSGGQLHYSLTWNGKQTVKPSLLGINANVEWRDGVEIGTVDSSRKDTIWHPVYGERSEIKDCYNAWKILVNRQNGRDKLILDIRAYDEGIAFRYHFPGGQYLKITDEYTEYTMPEGTKAYFTPKAQTPYSYLPLENWPGESDRPLLLTLAGGGYVCLAEAQVVDYVRTKFNVSSTKKNTIISAMYGPVEDIAPYSTPWRVIMCADKPGEILEHNDILLNLNSPCRIKDTSWIKPGKVMREVTLTTEGGKALVDFAVKRNLQYIHFDAGWYGFEYDKASDATTVTHDPRR
;
A
#
# COMPACT_ATOMS: atom_id res chain seq x y z
N MET A 1 -34.68 -23.73 -66.14
CA MET A 1 -35.00 -23.44 -64.73
C MET A 1 -33.72 -23.03 -63.98
N LYS A 2 -33.49 -21.74 -63.76
CA LYS A 2 -32.34 -21.23 -63.03
C LYS A 2 -32.75 -21.04 -61.54
N LYS A 3 -32.12 -21.76 -60.60
CA LYS A 3 -32.33 -21.61 -59.16
C LYS A 3 -31.49 -20.44 -58.65
N LEU A 4 -32.16 -19.42 -58.15
CA LEU A 4 -31.54 -18.26 -57.47
C LEU A 4 -31.26 -18.66 -56.03
N PHE A 5 -29.98 -18.70 -55.63
CA PHE A 5 -29.58 -18.84 -54.21
C PHE A 5 -29.49 -17.43 -53.60
N VAL A 6 -30.41 -17.12 -52.69
CA VAL A 6 -30.34 -15.92 -51.83
C VAL A 6 -29.53 -16.27 -50.60
N GLY A 7 -28.30 -15.81 -50.56
CA GLY A 7 -27.47 -15.90 -49.34
C GLY A 7 -27.87 -14.82 -48.31
N VAL A 8 -28.37 -15.24 -47.17
CA VAL A 8 -28.65 -14.35 -46.02
C VAL A 8 -27.32 -14.12 -45.30
N LEU A 9 -26.79 -12.90 -45.43
CA LEU A 9 -25.62 -12.45 -44.69
C LEU A 9 -26.02 -12.08 -43.27
N TRP A 10 -25.67 -12.91 -42.28
CA TRP A 10 -25.83 -12.55 -40.85
C TRP A 10 -24.68 -11.61 -40.48
N VAL A 11 -24.99 -10.32 -40.32
CA VAL A 11 -24.08 -9.36 -39.70
C VAL A 11 -24.29 -9.49 -38.17
N ALA A 12 -23.36 -10.16 -37.52
CA ALA A 12 -23.28 -10.15 -36.05
C ALA A 12 -22.82 -8.75 -35.62
N LEU A 13 -23.74 -7.89 -35.19
CA LEU A 13 -23.40 -6.68 -34.43
C LEU A 13 -22.88 -7.13 -33.08
N SER A 14 -21.58 -7.13 -32.90
CA SER A 14 -20.96 -7.17 -31.57
C SER A 14 -21.23 -5.82 -30.88
N LEU A 15 -22.24 -5.76 -30.03
CA LEU A 15 -22.43 -4.70 -29.07
C LEU A 15 -21.22 -4.77 -28.09
N SER A 16 -20.20 -3.98 -28.32
CA SER A 16 -19.17 -3.73 -27.31
C SER A 16 -19.88 -2.99 -26.15
N VAL A 17 -20.12 -3.68 -25.06
CA VAL A 17 -20.52 -3.03 -23.81
C VAL A 17 -19.34 -2.14 -23.41
N GLN A 18 -19.47 -0.86 -23.64
CA GLN A 18 -18.48 0.12 -23.21
C GLN A 18 -18.53 0.16 -21.68
N GLY A 19 -17.45 -0.24 -21.04
CA GLY A 19 -17.35 -0.23 -19.57
C GLY A 19 -17.53 1.19 -19.01
N LYS A 20 -17.95 1.29 -17.76
CA LYS A 20 -18.04 2.56 -17.02
C LYS A 20 -16.63 3.03 -16.70
N GLU A 21 -16.43 4.35 -16.81
CA GLU A 21 -15.18 5.02 -16.45
C GLU A 21 -15.41 6.10 -15.42
N VAL A 22 -14.53 6.19 -14.42
CA VAL A 22 -14.55 7.20 -13.36
C VAL A 22 -13.21 7.89 -13.31
N ASN A 23 -13.20 9.20 -13.51
CA ASN A 23 -12.02 10.04 -13.45
C ASN A 23 -11.96 10.79 -12.12
N MET A 24 -10.83 10.72 -11.44
CA MET A 24 -10.60 11.24 -10.09
C MET A 24 -9.32 12.05 -10.07
N THR A 25 -9.32 13.19 -9.38
CA THR A 25 -8.17 14.11 -9.37
C THR A 25 -7.80 14.53 -7.96
N SER A 26 -6.50 14.81 -7.74
CA SER A 26 -6.04 15.49 -6.52
C SER A 26 -6.59 16.92 -6.42
N PRO A 27 -6.56 17.53 -5.23
CA PRO A 27 -6.98 18.92 -5.05
C PRO A 27 -6.27 19.92 -5.96
N ASP A 28 -4.97 19.73 -6.22
CA ASP A 28 -4.16 20.57 -7.13
C ASP A 28 -4.26 20.14 -8.61
N GLY A 29 -4.97 19.04 -8.92
CA GLY A 29 -5.19 18.52 -10.27
C GLY A 29 -3.99 17.80 -10.90
N LYS A 30 -2.87 17.66 -10.21
CA LYS A 30 -1.67 17.02 -10.77
C LYS A 30 -1.82 15.51 -10.92
N TYR A 31 -2.45 14.84 -9.96
CA TYR A 31 -2.77 13.43 -10.03
C TYR A 31 -4.14 13.24 -10.68
N GLN A 32 -4.18 12.37 -11.69
CA GLN A 32 -5.41 11.95 -12.35
C GLN A 32 -5.45 10.43 -12.33
N PHE A 33 -6.37 9.88 -11.58
CA PHE A 33 -6.61 8.44 -11.46
C PHE A 33 -7.88 8.09 -12.23
N THR A 34 -7.77 7.19 -13.19
CA THR A 34 -8.90 6.71 -13.98
C THR A 34 -9.18 5.27 -13.62
N LEU A 35 -10.41 4.95 -13.25
CA LEU A 35 -10.89 3.60 -12.99
C LEU A 35 -11.90 3.20 -14.06
N SER A 36 -11.81 1.98 -14.59
CA SER A 36 -12.70 1.42 -15.61
C SER A 36 -13.05 -0.03 -15.28
N ASP A 37 -14.27 -0.46 -15.63
CA ASP A 37 -14.74 -1.86 -15.54
C ASP A 37 -14.84 -2.55 -16.90
N SER A 38 -14.09 -2.08 -17.86
CA SER A 38 -14.10 -2.63 -19.22
C SER A 38 -13.78 -4.14 -19.24
N GLY A 39 -14.61 -4.91 -19.95
CA GLY A 39 -14.47 -6.37 -20.03
C GLY A 39 -14.83 -7.13 -18.74
N GLY A 40 -15.51 -6.48 -17.79
CA GLY A 40 -15.89 -7.10 -16.51
C GLY A 40 -14.73 -7.24 -15.53
N GLN A 41 -13.67 -6.43 -15.68
CA GLN A 41 -12.53 -6.35 -14.79
C GLN A 41 -12.27 -4.89 -14.41
N LEU A 42 -11.86 -4.64 -13.16
CA LEU A 42 -11.44 -3.30 -12.76
C LEU A 42 -10.00 -3.05 -13.19
N HIS A 43 -9.83 -1.99 -13.98
CA HIS A 43 -8.51 -1.49 -14.35
C HIS A 43 -8.38 -0.03 -13.94
N TYR A 44 -7.19 0.35 -13.49
CA TYR A 44 -6.89 1.74 -13.21
C TYR A 44 -5.65 2.19 -13.99
N SER A 45 -5.55 3.47 -14.20
CA SER A 45 -4.33 4.12 -14.68
C SER A 45 -4.08 5.41 -13.89
N LEU A 46 -2.83 5.85 -13.86
CA LEU A 46 -2.44 7.06 -13.16
C LEU A 46 -1.60 7.96 -14.06
N THR A 47 -2.02 9.22 -14.12
CA THR A 47 -1.25 10.30 -14.74
C THR A 47 -0.83 11.29 -13.64
N TRP A 48 0.41 11.74 -13.67
CA TRP A 48 0.94 12.77 -12.79
C TRP A 48 1.65 13.84 -13.62
N ASN A 49 1.29 15.10 -13.39
CA ASN A 49 1.76 16.26 -14.19
C ASN A 49 1.64 16.04 -15.71
N GLY A 50 0.51 15.45 -16.15
CA GLY A 50 0.25 15.15 -17.55
C GLY A 50 1.04 13.96 -18.12
N LYS A 51 1.90 13.29 -17.34
CA LYS A 51 2.65 12.10 -17.75
C LYS A 51 2.01 10.85 -17.18
N GLN A 52 1.80 9.83 -18.00
CA GLN A 52 1.32 8.52 -17.52
C GLN A 52 2.41 7.83 -16.69
N THR A 53 2.16 7.68 -15.39
CA THR A 53 3.08 7.07 -14.43
C THR A 53 2.74 5.61 -14.14
N VAL A 54 1.44 5.24 -14.18
CA VAL A 54 1.00 3.85 -14.14
C VAL A 54 0.07 3.64 -15.34
N LYS A 55 0.39 2.66 -16.17
CA LYS A 55 -0.42 2.23 -17.31
C LYS A 55 -1.64 1.43 -16.83
N PRO A 56 -2.64 1.11 -17.68
CA PRO A 56 -3.78 0.31 -17.26
C PRO A 56 -3.34 -0.96 -16.53
N SER A 57 -3.76 -1.09 -15.28
CA SER A 57 -3.35 -2.09 -14.30
C SER A 57 -4.57 -2.69 -13.63
N LEU A 58 -4.56 -3.98 -13.40
CA LEU A 58 -5.66 -4.71 -12.78
C LEU A 58 -5.80 -4.37 -11.29
N LEU A 59 -7.03 -4.22 -10.84
CA LEU A 59 -7.42 -4.27 -9.43
C LEU A 59 -8.29 -5.50 -9.19
N GLY A 60 -8.03 -6.20 -8.10
CA GLY A 60 -8.83 -7.33 -7.69
C GLY A 60 -8.33 -7.97 -6.42
N ILE A 61 -9.20 -8.75 -5.80
CA ILE A 61 -8.92 -9.43 -4.53
C ILE A 61 -9.75 -10.72 -4.47
N ASN A 62 -9.20 -11.77 -3.88
CA ASN A 62 -9.94 -12.98 -3.55
C ASN A 62 -10.28 -12.97 -2.06
N ALA A 63 -11.55 -12.78 -1.75
CA ALA A 63 -12.04 -12.61 -0.38
C ALA A 63 -13.38 -13.35 -0.23
N ASN A 64 -13.35 -14.61 0.22
CA ASN A 64 -14.44 -15.59 0.17
C ASN A 64 -14.92 -15.88 -1.26
N VAL A 65 -14.96 -14.85 -2.10
CA VAL A 65 -15.29 -14.89 -3.53
C VAL A 65 -14.28 -14.06 -4.28
N GLU A 66 -14.08 -14.41 -5.56
CA GLU A 66 -13.14 -13.71 -6.42
C GLU A 66 -13.73 -12.39 -6.96
N TRP A 67 -12.99 -11.29 -6.79
CA TRP A 67 -13.31 -9.93 -7.24
C TRP A 67 -12.38 -9.48 -8.37
N ARG A 68 -12.02 -10.36 -9.25
CA ARG A 68 -11.19 -10.06 -10.43
C ARG A 68 -12.02 -9.97 -11.69
N ASP A 69 -12.88 -10.97 -11.90
CA ASP A 69 -13.67 -11.12 -13.11
C ASP A 69 -15.16 -11.01 -12.83
N GLY A 70 -15.94 -10.57 -13.81
CA GLY A 70 -17.39 -10.42 -13.70
C GLY A 70 -17.81 -9.33 -12.72
N VAL A 71 -16.99 -8.25 -12.63
CA VAL A 71 -17.25 -7.10 -11.75
C VAL A 71 -17.65 -5.87 -12.57
N GLU A 72 -18.41 -4.97 -11.95
CA GLU A 72 -18.87 -3.73 -12.53
C GLU A 72 -18.87 -2.59 -11.51
N ILE A 73 -18.64 -1.36 -11.98
CA ILE A 73 -18.72 -0.16 -11.18
C ILE A 73 -20.18 0.21 -10.94
N GLY A 74 -20.61 0.16 -9.68
CA GLY A 74 -21.93 0.58 -9.23
C GLY A 74 -22.04 2.07 -8.95
N THR A 75 -22.52 2.41 -7.74
CA THR A 75 -22.60 3.81 -7.27
C THR A 75 -21.22 4.36 -6.95
N VAL A 76 -21.09 5.66 -7.17
CA VAL A 76 -19.87 6.42 -6.90
C VAL A 76 -20.24 7.61 -6.02
N ASP A 77 -19.77 7.59 -4.78
CA ASP A 77 -19.92 8.71 -3.86
C ASP A 77 -18.59 9.45 -3.76
N SER A 78 -18.63 10.78 -3.83
CA SER A 78 -17.45 11.63 -3.72
C SER A 78 -17.55 12.59 -2.54
N SER A 79 -16.42 12.92 -1.96
CA SER A 79 -16.30 13.90 -0.88
C SER A 79 -14.94 14.58 -0.91
N ARG A 80 -14.78 15.65 -0.14
CA ARG A 80 -13.50 16.35 0.04
C ARG A 80 -13.27 16.57 1.52
N LYS A 81 -12.01 16.44 1.94
CA LYS A 81 -11.52 16.84 3.25
C LYS A 81 -10.45 17.91 3.10
N ASP A 82 -10.42 18.87 4.00
CA ASP A 82 -9.37 19.90 4.09
C ASP A 82 -9.28 20.32 5.56
N THR A 83 -8.35 19.73 6.29
CA THR A 83 -8.16 19.94 7.73
C THR A 83 -6.68 19.92 8.08
N ILE A 84 -6.36 20.42 9.27
CA ILE A 84 -5.03 20.32 9.87
C ILE A 84 -5.17 19.53 11.17
N TRP A 85 -4.19 18.70 11.48
CA TRP A 85 -4.10 18.00 12.75
C TRP A 85 -2.68 18.04 13.31
N HIS A 86 -2.54 17.76 14.61
CA HIS A 86 -1.26 17.83 15.30
C HIS A 86 -0.87 16.42 15.77
N PRO A 87 0.25 15.88 15.29
CA PRO A 87 0.74 14.60 15.76
C PRO A 87 1.29 14.72 17.20
N VAL A 88 1.24 13.61 17.93
CA VAL A 88 1.79 13.56 19.29
C VAL A 88 3.30 13.87 19.30
N TYR A 89 4.00 13.41 18.27
CA TYR A 89 5.41 13.71 18.00
C TYR A 89 5.68 13.45 16.51
N GLY A 90 6.83 13.88 16.03
CA GLY A 90 7.26 13.63 14.64
C GLY A 90 8.12 14.77 14.10
N GLU A 91 8.33 14.77 12.82
CA GLU A 91 9.13 15.76 12.12
C GLU A 91 8.42 17.11 11.98
N ARG A 92 7.09 17.09 11.99
CA ARG A 92 6.22 18.26 11.83
C ARG A 92 5.27 18.41 13.01
N SER A 93 5.01 19.64 13.43
CA SER A 93 4.04 19.96 14.47
C SER A 93 2.62 20.05 13.95
N GLU A 94 2.46 20.30 12.67
CA GLU A 94 1.17 20.40 11.97
C GLU A 94 1.21 19.60 10.69
N ILE A 95 0.15 18.86 10.43
CA ILE A 95 -0.01 18.05 9.23
C ILE A 95 -1.30 18.42 8.54
N LYS A 96 -1.21 18.82 7.29
CA LYS A 96 -2.37 19.07 6.44
C LYS A 96 -2.96 17.75 5.95
N ASP A 97 -4.27 17.55 6.15
CA ASP A 97 -5.02 16.40 5.65
C ASP A 97 -6.05 16.89 4.62
N CYS A 98 -5.59 17.06 3.38
CA CYS A 98 -6.37 17.61 2.28
C CYS A 98 -6.41 16.62 1.12
N TYR A 99 -7.62 16.12 0.81
CA TYR A 99 -7.82 15.16 -0.28
C TYR A 99 -9.22 15.22 -0.86
N ASN A 100 -9.34 14.76 -2.09
CA ASN A 100 -10.60 14.33 -2.69
C ASN A 100 -10.74 12.83 -2.49
N ALA A 101 -11.93 12.34 -2.17
CA ALA A 101 -12.19 10.94 -1.89
C ALA A 101 -13.37 10.39 -2.70
N TRP A 102 -13.29 9.10 -3.02
CA TRP A 102 -14.36 8.37 -3.67
C TRP A 102 -14.58 7.03 -2.96
N LYS A 103 -15.85 6.68 -2.79
CA LYS A 103 -16.30 5.34 -2.42
C LYS A 103 -17.06 4.75 -3.58
N ILE A 104 -16.49 3.73 -4.18
CA ILE A 104 -17.02 3.11 -5.39
C ILE A 104 -17.53 1.73 -5.02
N LEU A 105 -18.85 1.55 -5.13
CA LEU A 105 -19.44 0.23 -4.99
C LEU A 105 -19.04 -0.61 -6.20
N VAL A 106 -18.47 -1.76 -5.93
CA VAL A 106 -18.18 -2.78 -6.94
C VAL A 106 -19.19 -3.89 -6.79
N ASN A 107 -19.95 -4.15 -7.86
CA ASN A 107 -20.91 -5.24 -7.93
C ASN A 107 -20.28 -6.44 -8.64
N ARG A 108 -20.75 -7.63 -8.32
CA ARG A 108 -20.48 -8.85 -9.10
C ARG A 108 -21.70 -9.23 -9.92
N GLN A 109 -21.47 -9.66 -11.15
CA GLN A 109 -22.53 -10.25 -11.96
C GLN A 109 -23.09 -11.48 -11.23
N ASN A 110 -24.41 -11.51 -11.02
CA ASN A 110 -25.13 -12.59 -10.31
C ASN A 110 -24.75 -12.80 -8.83
N GLY A 111 -24.06 -11.83 -8.19
CA GLY A 111 -23.67 -11.88 -6.78
C GLY A 111 -24.50 -10.96 -5.88
N ARG A 112 -24.62 -11.32 -4.59
CA ARG A 112 -25.19 -10.44 -3.55
C ARG A 112 -24.09 -9.75 -2.71
N ASP A 113 -22.88 -10.21 -2.87
CA ASP A 113 -21.72 -9.68 -2.14
C ASP A 113 -21.41 -8.26 -2.60
N LYS A 114 -20.89 -7.46 -1.68
CA LYS A 114 -20.53 -6.06 -1.93
C LYS A 114 -19.09 -5.84 -1.57
N LEU A 115 -18.41 -5.12 -2.44
CA LEU A 115 -17.07 -4.57 -2.21
C LEU A 115 -17.14 -3.07 -2.45
N ILE A 116 -16.47 -2.30 -1.61
CA ILE A 116 -16.29 -0.87 -1.82
C ILE A 116 -14.80 -0.64 -2.08
N LEU A 117 -14.48 0.00 -3.19
CA LEU A 117 -13.15 0.52 -3.43
C LEU A 117 -13.10 1.95 -2.87
N ASP A 118 -12.37 2.13 -1.78
CA ASP A 118 -12.07 3.46 -1.21
C ASP A 118 -10.86 4.04 -1.95
N ILE A 119 -10.97 5.27 -2.47
CA ILE A 119 -9.88 5.98 -3.14
C ILE A 119 -9.74 7.37 -2.52
N ARG A 120 -8.51 7.80 -2.27
CA ARG A 120 -8.17 9.17 -1.85
C ARG A 120 -7.06 9.72 -2.73
N ALA A 121 -7.29 10.91 -3.25
CA ALA A 121 -6.31 11.67 -4.02
C ALA A 121 -5.83 12.87 -3.20
N TYR A 122 -4.58 12.83 -2.81
CA TYR A 122 -3.83 13.91 -2.15
C TYR A 122 -2.96 14.62 -3.18
N ASP A 123 -2.48 15.81 -2.86
CA ASP A 123 -1.47 16.49 -3.68
C ASP A 123 -0.10 15.79 -3.65
N GLU A 124 0.10 14.89 -2.68
CA GLU A 124 1.31 14.09 -2.45
C GLU A 124 1.23 12.70 -3.09
N GLY A 125 0.04 12.23 -3.44
CA GLY A 125 -0.14 10.87 -3.99
C GLY A 125 -1.58 10.39 -4.04
N ILE A 126 -1.73 9.18 -4.55
CA ILE A 126 -3.00 8.46 -4.60
C ILE A 126 -2.95 7.27 -3.65
N ALA A 127 -4.04 7.05 -2.93
CA ALA A 127 -4.23 5.85 -2.12
C ALA A 127 -5.56 5.17 -2.43
N PHE A 128 -5.56 3.83 -2.45
CA PHE A 128 -6.76 3.03 -2.59
C PHE A 128 -6.70 1.78 -1.71
N ARG A 129 -7.88 1.27 -1.34
CA ARG A 129 -8.01 0.02 -0.57
C ARG A 129 -9.36 -0.64 -0.86
N TYR A 130 -9.43 -1.92 -0.53
CA TYR A 130 -10.68 -2.69 -0.55
C TYR A 130 -11.37 -2.63 0.81
N HIS A 131 -12.66 -2.32 0.83
CA HIS A 131 -13.49 -2.33 2.03
C HIS A 131 -14.66 -3.29 1.84
N PHE A 132 -14.80 -4.22 2.77
CA PHE A 132 -15.87 -5.21 2.83
C PHE A 132 -16.91 -4.76 3.85
N PRO A 133 -18.06 -4.21 3.41
CA PRO A 133 -19.15 -3.87 4.32
C PRO A 133 -19.89 -5.14 4.76
N GLY A 134 -20.41 -5.17 5.94
CA GLY A 134 -21.22 -6.29 6.40
C GLY A 134 -20.76 -6.82 7.75
N GLY A 135 -21.16 -8.01 8.14
CA GLY A 135 -20.85 -8.66 9.42
C GLY A 135 -20.48 -10.13 9.26
N GLN A 136 -20.13 -10.57 8.04
CA GLN A 136 -19.77 -11.95 7.76
C GLN A 136 -18.28 -12.22 8.04
N TYR A 137 -17.97 -13.49 8.26
CA TYR A 137 -16.59 -13.97 8.24
C TYR A 137 -15.94 -13.69 6.88
N LEU A 138 -14.72 -13.20 6.90
CA LEU A 138 -13.94 -12.81 5.74
C LEU A 138 -12.63 -13.59 5.73
N LYS A 139 -12.32 -14.22 4.59
CA LYS A 139 -11.03 -14.85 4.33
C LYS A 139 -10.47 -14.32 3.02
N ILE A 140 -9.40 -13.52 3.11
CA ILE A 140 -8.66 -13.01 1.97
C ILE A 140 -7.49 -13.95 1.70
N THR A 141 -7.38 -14.47 0.49
CA THR A 141 -6.32 -15.39 0.11
C THR A 141 -5.33 -14.80 -0.89
N ASP A 142 -5.79 -13.87 -1.74
CA ASP A 142 -4.99 -13.26 -2.79
C ASP A 142 -5.37 -11.81 -3.04
N GLU A 143 -4.39 -11.01 -3.43
CA GLU A 143 -4.57 -9.64 -3.91
C GLU A 143 -3.97 -9.50 -5.30
N TYR A 144 -4.80 -9.20 -6.29
CA TYR A 144 -4.44 -9.10 -7.71
C TYR A 144 -4.07 -7.68 -8.14
N THR A 145 -3.74 -6.81 -7.20
CA THR A 145 -3.33 -5.42 -7.47
C THR A 145 -2.05 -5.40 -8.30
N GLU A 146 -2.13 -4.82 -9.48
CA GLU A 146 -1.03 -4.65 -10.42
C GLU A 146 -0.58 -3.17 -10.49
N TYR A 147 0.68 -2.97 -10.88
CA TYR A 147 1.26 -1.67 -11.21
C TYR A 147 2.06 -1.83 -12.51
N THR A 148 1.42 -1.57 -13.64
CA THR A 148 2.06 -1.64 -14.95
C THR A 148 2.80 -0.34 -15.23
N MET A 149 4.11 -0.40 -15.23
CA MET A 149 4.98 0.76 -15.35
C MET A 149 5.33 1.07 -16.82
N PRO A 150 5.68 2.32 -17.14
CA PRO A 150 6.26 2.66 -18.44
C PRO A 150 7.50 1.83 -18.73
N GLU A 151 7.77 1.59 -20.02
CA GLU A 151 8.95 0.87 -20.47
C GLU A 151 10.25 1.57 -20.02
N GLY A 152 11.26 0.78 -19.69
CA GLY A 152 12.55 1.29 -19.19
C GLY A 152 12.55 1.72 -17.72
N THR A 153 11.45 1.47 -16.99
CA THR A 153 11.41 1.71 -15.54
C THR A 153 12.41 0.82 -14.81
N LYS A 154 13.12 1.40 -13.85
CA LYS A 154 14.02 0.68 -12.95
C LYS A 154 13.58 0.86 -11.52
N ALA A 155 14.01 -0.05 -10.65
CA ALA A 155 13.65 -0.07 -9.23
C ALA A 155 14.88 -0.18 -8.32
N TYR A 156 14.76 0.42 -7.14
CA TYR A 156 15.68 0.17 -6.02
C TYR A 156 15.19 -1.08 -5.28
N PHE A 157 15.67 -2.21 -5.73
CA PHE A 157 15.28 -3.54 -5.25
C PHE A 157 15.98 -3.90 -3.95
N THR A 158 15.25 -4.46 -2.98
CA THR A 158 15.81 -5.12 -1.80
C THR A 158 14.94 -6.32 -1.38
N PRO A 159 15.50 -7.53 -1.24
CA PRO A 159 14.70 -8.73 -0.94
C PRO A 159 14.18 -8.79 0.50
N LYS A 160 14.86 -8.12 1.43
CA LYS A 160 14.50 -8.11 2.86
C LYS A 160 15.19 -6.95 3.58
N ALA A 161 14.72 -6.65 4.78
CA ALA A 161 15.35 -5.67 5.66
C ALA A 161 16.84 -5.98 5.88
N GLN A 162 17.65 -4.95 6.07
CA GLN A 162 19.10 -5.02 6.34
C GLN A 162 19.92 -5.69 5.22
N THR A 163 19.44 -5.61 3.97
CA THR A 163 20.21 -6.03 2.80
C THR A 163 20.53 -4.84 1.90
N PRO A 164 21.60 -4.89 1.13
CA PRO A 164 21.93 -3.85 0.16
C PRO A 164 20.80 -3.68 -0.87
N TYR A 165 20.60 -2.44 -1.31
CA TYR A 165 19.74 -2.13 -2.43
C TYR A 165 20.48 -2.35 -3.75
N SER A 166 19.78 -2.92 -4.73
CA SER A 166 20.23 -3.04 -6.11
C SER A 166 19.35 -2.19 -7.02
N TYR A 167 19.97 -1.43 -7.92
CA TYR A 167 19.23 -0.62 -8.90
C TYR A 167 19.10 -1.40 -10.21
N LEU A 168 17.92 -1.95 -10.48
CA LEU A 168 17.68 -2.93 -11.53
C LEU A 168 16.51 -2.54 -12.43
N PRO A 169 16.58 -2.84 -13.75
CA PRO A 169 15.39 -2.87 -14.61
C PRO A 169 14.37 -3.90 -14.07
N LEU A 170 13.09 -3.65 -14.27
CA LEU A 170 12.03 -4.55 -13.78
C LEU A 170 12.14 -5.98 -14.36
N GLU A 171 12.60 -6.12 -15.59
CA GLU A 171 12.83 -7.41 -16.26
C GLU A 171 13.94 -8.28 -15.63
N ASN A 172 14.81 -7.66 -14.83
CA ASN A 172 15.97 -8.32 -14.21
C ASN A 172 15.79 -8.57 -12.70
N TRP A 173 14.56 -8.56 -12.19
CA TRP A 173 14.32 -8.81 -10.78
C TRP A 173 14.60 -10.26 -10.41
N PRO A 174 15.42 -10.48 -9.37
CA PRO A 174 15.82 -11.84 -8.97
C PRO A 174 14.80 -12.54 -8.05
N GLY A 175 13.69 -11.89 -7.70
CA GLY A 175 12.69 -12.41 -6.78
C GLY A 175 11.83 -11.31 -6.17
N GLU A 176 11.35 -11.50 -4.94
CA GLU A 176 10.50 -10.55 -4.26
C GLU A 176 11.26 -9.36 -3.68
N SER A 177 10.71 -8.16 -3.82
CA SER A 177 11.22 -6.94 -3.18
C SER A 177 10.37 -6.50 -2.01
N ASP A 178 11.02 -5.99 -0.97
CA ASP A 178 10.36 -5.40 0.19
C ASP A 178 9.71 -4.06 -0.13
N ARG A 179 8.88 -3.57 0.76
CA ARG A 179 8.20 -2.26 0.74
C ARG A 179 8.92 -1.26 1.64
N PRO A 180 8.87 0.05 1.37
CA PRO A 180 8.37 0.69 0.14
C PRO A 180 9.30 0.44 -1.05
N LEU A 181 8.79 0.62 -2.27
CA LEU A 181 9.56 0.42 -3.50
C LEU A 181 9.70 1.73 -4.27
N LEU A 182 10.92 2.21 -4.41
CA LEU A 182 11.23 3.40 -5.22
C LEU A 182 11.59 2.99 -6.64
N LEU A 183 10.92 3.62 -7.59
CA LEU A 183 11.06 3.41 -9.04
C LEU A 183 11.56 4.70 -9.70
N THR A 184 12.33 4.54 -10.78
CA THR A 184 12.71 5.64 -11.67
C THR A 184 12.10 5.40 -13.04
N LEU A 185 11.44 6.40 -13.60
CA LEU A 185 10.83 6.33 -14.91
C LEU A 185 11.83 6.73 -15.99
N ALA A 186 11.86 6.04 -17.12
CA ALA A 186 12.76 6.35 -18.25
C ALA A 186 12.56 7.77 -18.80
N GLY A 187 11.32 8.28 -18.75
CA GLY A 187 10.97 9.66 -19.14
C GLY A 187 11.23 10.72 -18.06
N GLY A 188 11.96 10.38 -16.99
CA GLY A 188 12.21 11.23 -15.82
C GLY A 188 11.11 11.16 -14.78
N GLY A 189 11.45 11.42 -13.53
CA GLY A 189 10.59 11.34 -12.35
C GLY A 189 10.72 10.02 -11.60
N TYR A 190 10.15 10.01 -10.42
CA TYR A 190 10.20 8.91 -9.46
C TYR A 190 8.79 8.52 -9.05
N VAL A 191 8.59 7.23 -8.79
CA VAL A 191 7.36 6.69 -8.23
C VAL A 191 7.71 5.86 -7.00
N CYS A 192 7.04 6.10 -5.90
CA CYS A 192 7.16 5.29 -4.70
C CYS A 192 5.87 4.51 -4.47
N LEU A 193 5.98 3.20 -4.44
CA LEU A 193 4.89 2.30 -4.08
C LEU A 193 5.02 1.95 -2.60
N ALA A 194 4.00 2.31 -1.81
CA ALA A 194 3.99 2.13 -0.38
C ALA A 194 2.65 1.56 0.10
N GLU A 195 2.52 1.40 1.41
CA GLU A 195 1.27 1.03 2.07
C GLU A 195 1.14 1.80 3.40
N ALA A 196 -0.10 1.94 3.86
CA ALA A 196 -0.41 2.59 5.13
C ALA A 196 -1.55 1.86 5.84
N GLN A 197 -1.66 2.05 7.15
CA GLN A 197 -2.68 1.42 8.00
C GLN A 197 -2.65 -0.12 7.88
N VAL A 198 -1.47 -0.71 8.05
CA VAL A 198 -1.30 -2.17 8.08
C VAL A 198 -1.70 -2.66 9.47
N VAL A 199 -2.98 -2.99 9.62
CA VAL A 199 -3.58 -3.47 10.87
C VAL A 199 -4.31 -4.77 10.56
N ASP A 200 -4.01 -5.82 11.33
CA ASP A 200 -4.58 -7.16 11.17
C ASP A 200 -4.50 -7.69 9.73
N TYR A 201 -3.37 -7.42 9.08
CA TYR A 201 -3.09 -7.85 7.72
C TYR A 201 -1.75 -8.57 7.62
N VAL A 202 -1.65 -9.51 6.69
CA VAL A 202 -0.40 -10.23 6.45
C VAL A 202 0.66 -9.35 5.82
N ARG A 203 1.92 -9.69 6.01
CA ARG A 203 3.02 -9.09 5.27
C ARG A 203 2.82 -9.29 3.77
N THR A 204 3.07 -8.25 3.02
CA THR A 204 3.10 -8.28 1.55
C THR A 204 4.44 -7.79 1.03
N LYS A 205 4.84 -8.30 -0.12
CA LYS A 205 5.99 -7.83 -0.90
C LYS A 205 5.57 -7.50 -2.32
N PHE A 206 6.52 -7.00 -3.10
CA PHE A 206 6.36 -6.83 -4.54
C PHE A 206 7.09 -7.93 -5.29
N ASN A 207 6.47 -8.40 -6.37
CA ASN A 207 7.11 -9.26 -7.36
C ASN A 207 6.84 -8.70 -8.77
N VAL A 208 7.53 -9.21 -9.78
CA VAL A 208 7.25 -8.87 -11.18
C VAL A 208 6.39 -9.96 -11.78
N SER A 209 5.38 -9.57 -12.54
CA SER A 209 4.50 -10.49 -13.25
C SER A 209 5.28 -11.33 -14.23
N SER A 210 5.08 -12.65 -14.22
CA SER A 210 5.66 -13.57 -15.19
C SER A 210 4.94 -13.55 -16.55
N THR A 211 3.76 -12.94 -16.61
CA THR A 211 2.89 -12.95 -17.81
C THR A 211 2.74 -11.59 -18.47
N LYS A 212 2.96 -10.50 -17.71
CA LYS A 212 2.80 -9.11 -18.18
C LYS A 212 4.11 -8.35 -18.02
N LYS A 213 4.66 -7.82 -19.11
CA LYS A 213 5.89 -7.03 -19.08
C LYS A 213 5.71 -5.75 -18.24
N ASN A 214 6.78 -5.34 -17.58
CA ASN A 214 6.85 -4.11 -16.76
C ASN A 214 5.75 -3.99 -15.71
N THR A 215 5.20 -5.10 -15.25
CA THR A 215 4.09 -5.13 -14.30
C THR A 215 4.55 -5.68 -12.96
N ILE A 216 4.43 -4.84 -11.93
CA ILE A 216 4.67 -5.21 -10.54
C ILE A 216 3.35 -5.74 -9.96
N ILE A 217 3.42 -6.79 -9.15
CA ILE A 217 2.29 -7.42 -8.49
C ILE A 217 2.54 -7.52 -6.99
N SER A 218 1.46 -7.58 -6.21
CA SER A 218 1.53 -7.88 -4.78
C SER A 218 1.73 -9.39 -4.55
N ALA A 219 2.58 -9.73 -3.57
CA ALA A 219 2.75 -11.09 -3.07
C ALA A 219 2.37 -11.13 -1.59
N MET A 220 1.35 -11.93 -1.23
CA MET A 220 0.87 -12.11 0.14
C MET A 220 1.57 -13.29 0.82
N TYR A 221 1.88 -13.15 2.11
CA TYR A 221 2.57 -14.18 2.92
C TYR A 221 1.61 -15.08 3.72
N GLY A 222 0.39 -15.18 3.30
CA GLY A 222 -0.63 -16.03 3.89
C GLY A 222 -2.04 -15.43 3.76
N PRO A 223 -3.06 -16.12 4.21
CA PRO A 223 -4.41 -15.59 4.24
C PRO A 223 -4.59 -14.59 5.37
N VAL A 224 -5.57 -13.70 5.21
CA VAL A 224 -6.13 -12.84 6.27
C VAL A 224 -7.49 -13.38 6.63
N GLU A 225 -7.75 -13.58 7.90
CA GLU A 225 -9.05 -14.02 8.42
C GLU A 225 -9.54 -13.00 9.44
N ASP A 226 -10.73 -12.46 9.22
CA ASP A 226 -11.35 -11.43 10.05
C ASP A 226 -12.87 -11.47 9.93
N ILE A 227 -13.56 -10.56 10.61
CA ILE A 227 -15.01 -10.34 10.49
C ILE A 227 -15.25 -8.96 9.92
N ALA A 228 -16.01 -8.88 8.83
CA ALA A 228 -16.45 -7.60 8.28
C ALA A 228 -17.35 -6.82 9.29
N PRO A 229 -17.36 -5.47 9.32
CA PRO A 229 -16.75 -4.61 8.31
C PRO A 229 -15.22 -4.56 8.43
N TYR A 230 -14.54 -4.78 7.34
CA TYR A 230 -13.09 -4.85 7.29
C TYR A 230 -12.54 -4.04 6.11
N SER A 231 -11.35 -3.45 6.29
CA SER A 231 -10.64 -2.76 5.20
C SER A 231 -9.20 -3.26 5.11
N THR A 232 -8.75 -3.54 3.90
CA THR A 232 -7.34 -3.83 3.66
C THR A 232 -6.47 -2.59 3.95
N PRO A 233 -5.15 -2.74 4.11
CA PRO A 233 -4.25 -1.60 4.09
C PRO A 233 -4.41 -0.76 2.82
N TRP A 234 -4.10 0.52 2.94
CA TRP A 234 -4.01 1.40 1.79
C TRP A 234 -2.82 1.04 0.92
N ARG A 235 -3.03 0.97 -0.39
CA ARG A 235 -1.99 0.94 -1.41
C ARG A 235 -1.75 2.37 -1.84
N VAL A 236 -0.50 2.82 -1.76
CA VAL A 236 -0.12 4.23 -1.94
C VAL A 236 0.84 4.36 -3.09
N ILE A 237 0.57 5.32 -3.97
CA ILE A 237 1.42 5.69 -5.11
C ILE A 237 1.78 7.16 -4.97
N MET A 238 3.04 7.47 -4.72
CA MET A 238 3.57 8.83 -4.66
C MET A 238 4.48 9.08 -5.85
N CYS A 239 4.41 10.27 -6.44
CA CYS A 239 5.24 10.67 -7.58
C CYS A 239 6.00 11.95 -7.25
N ALA A 240 7.23 12.08 -7.76
CA ALA A 240 8.08 13.25 -7.57
C ALA A 240 9.05 13.44 -8.74
N ASP A 241 9.52 14.69 -8.94
CA ASP A 241 10.58 14.97 -9.92
C ASP A 241 11.96 14.61 -9.36
N LYS A 242 12.13 14.65 -8.03
CA LYS A 242 13.37 14.30 -7.31
C LYS A 242 13.09 13.30 -6.21
N PRO A 243 14.00 12.35 -5.92
CA PRO A 243 13.76 11.31 -4.92
C PRO A 243 13.60 11.86 -3.50
N GLY A 244 14.27 12.98 -3.16
CA GLY A 244 14.16 13.64 -1.85
C GLY A 244 12.76 14.17 -1.57
N GLU A 245 12.02 14.59 -2.58
CA GLU A 245 10.64 15.09 -2.46
C GLU A 245 9.68 14.00 -1.91
N ILE A 246 9.97 12.71 -2.17
CA ILE A 246 9.20 11.61 -1.58
C ILE A 246 9.32 11.59 -0.05
N LEU A 247 10.48 11.97 0.50
CA LEU A 247 10.68 12.08 1.95
C LEU A 247 10.12 13.37 2.53
N GLU A 248 10.18 14.47 1.77
CA GLU A 248 9.71 15.78 2.20
C GLU A 248 8.17 15.88 2.16
N HIS A 249 7.52 15.14 1.24
CA HIS A 249 6.08 15.14 0.99
C HIS A 249 5.47 13.76 1.21
N ASN A 250 5.57 13.22 2.43
CA ASN A 250 5.10 11.88 2.78
C ASN A 250 3.98 11.87 3.85
N ASP A 251 3.40 13.01 4.13
CA ASP A 251 2.32 13.14 5.13
C ASP A 251 1.08 12.31 4.78
N ILE A 252 0.89 11.98 3.51
CA ILE A 252 -0.14 11.03 3.05
C ILE A 252 -0.10 9.72 3.83
N LEU A 253 1.11 9.20 4.16
CA LEU A 253 1.24 7.95 4.93
C LEU A 253 0.71 8.09 6.35
N LEU A 254 0.87 9.27 6.97
CA LEU A 254 0.33 9.57 8.29
C LEU A 254 -1.19 9.80 8.22
N ASN A 255 -1.65 10.57 7.24
CA ASN A 255 -3.05 10.91 7.02
C ASN A 255 -3.96 9.70 6.74
N LEU A 256 -3.40 8.63 6.20
CA LEU A 256 -4.10 7.38 5.91
C LEU A 256 -4.28 6.48 7.13
N ASN A 257 -3.59 6.75 8.23
CA ASN A 257 -3.73 6.01 9.47
C ASN A 257 -4.85 6.57 10.36
N SER A 258 -5.38 5.72 11.22
CA SER A 258 -6.37 6.13 12.22
C SER A 258 -5.75 7.09 13.23
N PRO A 259 -6.52 8.02 13.79
CA PRO A 259 -6.04 8.88 14.86
C PRO A 259 -5.51 8.09 16.05
N CYS A 260 -4.54 8.66 16.79
CA CYS A 260 -4.05 8.08 18.03
C CYS A 260 -5.19 7.88 19.02
N ARG A 261 -5.32 6.68 19.60
CA ARG A 261 -6.33 6.33 20.60
C ARG A 261 -5.83 6.33 22.03
N ILE A 262 -4.55 6.62 22.23
CA ILE A 262 -3.96 6.78 23.56
C ILE A 262 -4.50 8.06 24.18
N LYS A 263 -5.23 7.96 25.29
CA LYS A 263 -5.89 9.11 25.93
C LYS A 263 -4.90 10.07 26.59
N ASP A 264 -3.93 9.53 27.28
CA ASP A 264 -2.84 10.31 27.89
C ASP A 264 -1.55 10.04 27.13
N THR A 265 -1.11 11.03 26.37
CA THR A 265 0.13 11.00 25.58
C THR A 265 1.26 11.80 26.23
N SER A 266 1.06 12.34 27.45
CA SER A 266 2.03 13.22 28.15
C SER A 266 3.37 12.54 28.46
N TRP A 267 3.36 11.21 28.58
CA TRP A 267 4.55 10.40 28.84
C TRP A 267 5.39 10.12 27.58
N ILE A 268 4.83 10.33 26.37
CA ILE A 268 5.53 10.12 25.09
C ILE A 268 6.47 11.29 24.87
N LYS A 269 7.76 11.09 25.10
CA LYS A 269 8.80 12.10 24.94
C LYS A 269 9.86 11.61 23.96
N PRO A 270 9.95 12.21 22.77
CA PRO A 270 11.04 11.93 21.85
C PRO A 270 12.40 12.26 22.48
N GLY A 271 13.42 11.52 22.10
CA GLY A 271 14.76 11.75 22.64
C GLY A 271 15.83 10.96 21.89
N LYS A 272 17.08 11.23 22.21
CA LYS A 272 18.22 10.50 21.66
C LYS A 272 18.41 9.19 22.41
N VAL A 273 18.66 8.13 21.68
CA VAL A 273 18.87 6.78 22.21
C VAL A 273 20.27 6.28 21.87
N MET A 274 20.89 5.52 22.79
CA MET A 274 22.12 4.78 22.53
C MET A 274 21.83 3.29 22.73
N ARG A 275 22.28 2.47 21.78
CA ARG A 275 22.13 1.01 21.87
C ARG A 275 23.21 0.41 22.77
N GLU A 276 22.80 -0.43 23.70
CA GLU A 276 23.66 -1.32 24.47
C GLU A 276 23.97 -2.58 23.63
N VAL A 277 25.23 -2.91 23.45
CA VAL A 277 25.66 -4.00 22.57
C VAL A 277 26.26 -5.19 23.30
N THR A 278 26.61 -5.04 24.58
CA THR A 278 27.14 -6.16 25.38
C THR A 278 26.04 -7.06 25.92
N LEU A 279 24.83 -6.53 26.07
CA LEU A 279 23.66 -7.17 26.68
C LEU A 279 23.97 -7.73 28.09
N THR A 280 24.80 -7.01 28.85
CA THR A 280 25.18 -7.35 30.21
C THR A 280 24.69 -6.27 31.19
N THR A 281 24.56 -6.64 32.46
CA THR A 281 24.20 -5.69 33.54
C THR A 281 25.26 -4.61 33.70
N GLU A 282 26.53 -4.97 33.63
CA GLU A 282 27.66 -4.02 33.73
C GLU A 282 27.68 -3.04 32.55
N GLY A 283 27.51 -3.57 31.33
CA GLY A 283 27.42 -2.75 30.11
C GLY A 283 26.24 -1.79 30.16
N GLY A 284 25.08 -2.25 30.60
CA GLY A 284 23.90 -1.43 30.80
C GLY A 284 24.14 -0.27 31.78
N LYS A 285 24.73 -0.54 32.95
CA LYS A 285 25.10 0.51 33.93
C LYS A 285 26.10 1.50 33.35
N ALA A 286 27.15 1.03 32.69
CA ALA A 286 28.14 1.89 32.06
C ALA A 286 27.51 2.77 30.95
N LEU A 287 26.55 2.23 30.20
CA LEU A 287 25.84 2.98 29.17
C LEU A 287 24.89 4.04 29.79
N VAL A 288 24.23 3.76 30.92
CA VAL A 288 23.45 4.79 31.66
C VAL A 288 24.34 5.95 32.06
N ASP A 289 25.51 5.68 32.66
CA ASP A 289 26.45 6.71 33.06
C ASP A 289 26.95 7.53 31.86
N PHE A 290 27.21 6.88 30.74
CA PHE A 290 27.58 7.55 29.49
C PHE A 290 26.42 8.41 28.96
N ALA A 291 25.20 7.87 28.93
CA ALA A 291 24.02 8.57 28.45
C ALA A 291 23.75 9.86 29.24
N VAL A 292 23.83 9.78 30.57
CA VAL A 292 23.69 10.96 31.46
C VAL A 292 24.74 12.04 31.12
N LYS A 293 26.02 11.65 30.99
CA LYS A 293 27.10 12.58 30.65
C LYS A 293 26.94 13.24 29.28
N ARG A 294 26.20 12.62 28.36
CA ARG A 294 26.00 13.09 26.99
C ARG A 294 24.61 13.63 26.71
N ASN A 295 23.77 13.76 27.73
CA ASN A 295 22.39 14.21 27.61
C ASN A 295 21.60 13.36 26.58
N LEU A 296 21.75 12.04 26.66
CA LEU A 296 20.93 11.07 25.92
C LEU A 296 19.78 10.65 26.84
N GLN A 297 18.57 10.62 26.32
CA GLN A 297 17.37 10.37 27.11
C GLN A 297 17.10 8.90 27.33
N TYR A 298 17.57 8.03 26.41
CA TYR A 298 17.25 6.61 26.40
C TYR A 298 18.47 5.75 26.15
N ILE A 299 18.46 4.56 26.74
CA ILE A 299 19.31 3.44 26.35
C ILE A 299 18.41 2.35 25.77
N HIS A 300 18.94 1.53 24.87
CA HIS A 300 18.21 0.50 24.15
C HIS A 300 18.92 -0.84 24.28
N PHE A 301 18.26 -1.80 24.86
CA PHE A 301 18.59 -3.22 24.76
C PHE A 301 17.80 -3.80 23.60
N ASP A 302 18.49 -4.27 22.56
CA ASP A 302 17.84 -4.72 21.34
C ASP A 302 17.24 -6.11 21.52
N ALA A 303 18.09 -7.14 21.52
CA ALA A 303 17.63 -8.53 21.48
C ALA A 303 18.42 -9.40 22.44
N GLY A 304 17.92 -10.61 22.73
CA GLY A 304 18.62 -11.63 23.53
C GLY A 304 18.72 -11.35 25.03
N TRP A 305 18.08 -10.31 25.56
CA TRP A 305 18.11 -9.97 27.00
C TRP A 305 16.92 -10.58 27.78
N TYR A 306 15.88 -11.05 27.10
CA TYR A 306 14.67 -11.65 27.66
C TYR A 306 14.52 -13.15 27.36
N GLY A 307 15.47 -13.75 26.65
CA GLY A 307 15.47 -15.14 26.18
C GLY A 307 16.09 -15.30 24.82
N PHE A 308 15.89 -16.44 24.19
CA PHE A 308 16.36 -16.67 22.85
C PHE A 308 15.46 -15.97 21.81
N GLU A 309 16.09 -15.29 20.85
CA GLU A 309 15.38 -14.71 19.72
C GLU A 309 14.72 -15.82 18.88
N TYR A 310 13.54 -15.49 18.32
CA TYR A 310 12.76 -16.39 17.47
C TYR A 310 12.34 -17.72 18.15
N ASP A 311 12.53 -17.85 19.47
CA ASP A 311 12.04 -18.97 20.24
C ASP A 311 10.64 -18.66 20.79
N LYS A 312 9.67 -19.53 20.44
CA LYS A 312 8.29 -19.40 20.91
C LYS A 312 8.13 -19.58 22.43
N ALA A 313 9.13 -20.18 23.09
CA ALA A 313 9.16 -20.31 24.53
C ALA A 313 9.62 -19.02 25.25
N SER A 314 10.19 -18.06 24.53
CA SER A 314 10.55 -16.77 25.07
C SER A 314 9.31 -15.88 25.19
N ASP A 315 8.97 -15.49 26.41
CA ASP A 315 7.77 -14.71 26.72
C ASP A 315 8.14 -13.28 27.17
N ALA A 316 7.94 -12.31 26.30
CA ALA A 316 8.22 -10.90 26.57
C ALA A 316 7.31 -10.28 27.63
N THR A 317 6.19 -10.90 27.99
CA THR A 317 5.31 -10.42 29.07
C THR A 317 5.86 -10.69 30.47
N THR A 318 6.77 -11.65 30.58
CA THR A 318 7.42 -12.05 31.84
C THR A 318 8.82 -11.46 32.01
N VAL A 319 9.17 -10.49 31.17
CA VAL A 319 10.54 -9.98 31.10
C VAL A 319 10.93 -9.27 32.40
N THR A 320 12.01 -9.78 33.01
CA THR A 320 12.80 -9.04 33.99
C THR A 320 14.23 -8.85 33.45
N HIS A 321 14.95 -9.90 33.31
CA HIS A 321 16.26 -10.01 32.65
C HIS A 321 16.57 -11.48 32.39
N ASP A 322 17.43 -11.76 31.44
CA ASP A 322 17.92 -13.13 31.25
C ASP A 322 18.89 -13.46 32.42
N PRO A 323 18.56 -14.46 33.26
CA PRO A 323 19.39 -14.79 34.42
C PRO A 323 20.78 -15.31 34.08
N ARG A 324 21.03 -15.57 32.79
CA ARG A 324 22.34 -16.03 32.29
C ARG A 324 23.28 -14.90 31.91
N ARG A 325 22.85 -13.60 32.03
CA ARG A 325 23.60 -12.43 31.58
C ARG A 325 23.73 -11.35 32.65
#